data_9eb05c6ce7af02e32020d2df22680d59
#
_entry.id   9eb05c6ce7af02e32020d2df22680d59
#
_cell.length_a   1.000
_cell.length_b   1.000
_cell.length_c   1.000
_cell.angle_alpha   90.00
_cell.angle_beta   90.00
_cell.angle_gamma   90.00
#
_symmetry.space_group_name_H-M   'P 1'
#
loop_
_entity.id
_entity.type
_entity.pdbx_description
1 polymer ?
#
loop_
_entity_poly.entity_id
_entity_poly.type
_entity_poly.pdbx_seq_one_letter_code
_entity_poly.pdbx_strand_id
1 'polypeptide(L)'
;MSATLSIVGIVAGDRVYPATRALAGSIVPFLLLGIYVLYVRTDHTRQLWAWEIRSPMSALMLASAYAAGAYYFSRAVFARRWHHIGRGLLPVLAFAALMCAVTIVHWPLFLHDNIAFTLWAALYFTTPVLVAAAWWVNRREDTGRPDEHDVAVPDRVRRISRGIGLVGLVTAGLSLLFPGPLIDAWAWPLTPLTARVLCVIFILFNVYLVALSRDARWSAARVNVESLVVALVLIVVGVVRTRETFIWSGPAAWLFLVGVVAALVVCLGSLWWAGRGRAIRESPTPDETEKVRVIGARSSGIAS
;
A
#
# COMPACT_ATOMS: atom_id res chain seq x y z
N MET A 1 20.57 -4.84 -52.51
CA MET A 1 19.66 -5.61 -51.63
C MET A 1 19.90 -5.14 -50.21
N SER A 2 19.14 -4.15 -49.74
CA SER A 2 19.21 -3.63 -48.35
C SER A 2 18.16 -4.37 -47.53
N ALA A 3 18.58 -5.20 -46.61
CA ALA A 3 17.71 -5.85 -45.65
C ALA A 3 17.35 -4.83 -44.53
N THR A 4 16.14 -4.32 -44.59
CA THR A 4 15.55 -3.49 -43.55
C THR A 4 15.21 -4.42 -42.36
N LEU A 5 16.04 -4.43 -41.32
CA LEU A 5 15.72 -5.06 -40.05
C LEU A 5 14.57 -4.28 -39.41
N SER A 6 13.34 -4.75 -39.62
CA SER A 6 12.19 -4.32 -38.84
C SER A 6 12.41 -4.72 -37.37
N ILE A 7 12.81 -3.76 -36.54
CA ILE A 7 12.74 -3.91 -35.08
C ILE A 7 11.25 -3.99 -34.76
N VAL A 8 10.75 -5.21 -34.56
CA VAL A 8 9.41 -5.45 -34.00
C VAL A 8 9.43 -4.84 -32.60
N GLY A 9 8.97 -3.60 -32.48
CA GLY A 9 8.75 -2.96 -31.19
C GLY A 9 7.78 -3.84 -30.41
N ILE A 10 8.24 -4.40 -29.29
CA ILE A 10 7.38 -5.13 -28.35
C ILE A 10 6.32 -4.14 -27.91
N VAL A 11 5.10 -4.29 -28.42
CA VAL A 11 3.95 -3.48 -28.00
C VAL A 11 3.71 -3.80 -26.54
N ALA A 12 3.89 -2.82 -25.66
CA ALA A 12 3.61 -2.95 -24.24
C ALA A 12 2.18 -3.47 -24.05
N GLY A 13 2.04 -4.62 -23.37
CA GLY A 13 0.77 -5.35 -23.26
C GLY A 13 0.03 -5.10 -21.95
N ASP A 14 0.52 -4.21 -21.07
CA ASP A 14 -0.01 -3.94 -19.73
C ASP A 14 -0.17 -5.22 -18.89
N ARG A 15 0.73 -6.18 -19.08
CA ARG A 15 0.67 -7.50 -18.43
C ARG A 15 1.52 -7.56 -17.19
N VAL A 16 1.06 -8.32 -16.19
CA VAL A 16 1.88 -8.71 -15.03
C VAL A 16 2.60 -10.01 -15.36
N TYR A 17 3.92 -10.01 -15.31
CA TYR A 17 4.71 -11.20 -15.56
C TYR A 17 4.49 -12.29 -14.50
N PRO A 18 4.54 -13.59 -14.89
CA PRO A 18 4.39 -14.71 -13.97
C PRO A 18 5.36 -14.66 -12.78
N ALA A 19 6.62 -14.27 -13.02
CA ALA A 19 7.62 -14.11 -11.96
C ALA A 19 7.22 -13.06 -10.91
N THR A 20 6.61 -11.94 -11.32
CA THR A 20 6.10 -10.91 -10.40
C THR A 20 4.93 -11.44 -9.57
N ARG A 21 4.03 -12.24 -10.16
CA ARG A 21 2.95 -12.91 -9.44
C ARG A 21 3.47 -13.95 -8.45
N ALA A 22 4.46 -14.74 -8.86
CA ALA A 22 5.10 -15.72 -7.98
C ALA A 22 5.78 -15.05 -6.79
N LEU A 23 6.53 -13.95 -7.03
CA LEU A 23 7.11 -13.13 -5.97
C LEU A 23 6.02 -12.58 -5.02
N ALA A 24 4.95 -12.01 -5.57
CA ALA A 24 3.83 -11.53 -4.77
C ALA A 24 3.23 -12.65 -3.90
N GLY A 25 3.00 -13.82 -4.49
CA GLY A 25 2.47 -14.99 -3.78
C GLY A 25 3.40 -15.52 -2.68
N SER A 26 4.72 -15.48 -2.89
CA SER A 26 5.70 -15.93 -1.88
C SER A 26 5.80 -14.98 -0.66
N ILE A 27 5.50 -13.70 -0.84
CA ILE A 27 5.54 -12.71 0.26
C ILE A 27 4.32 -12.84 1.18
N VAL A 28 3.14 -13.17 0.65
CA VAL A 28 1.87 -13.21 1.42
C VAL A 28 1.95 -14.06 2.68
N PRO A 29 2.46 -15.33 2.68
CA PRO A 29 2.55 -16.16 3.88
C PRO A 29 3.37 -15.52 5.01
N PHE A 30 4.48 -14.84 4.69
CA PHE A 30 5.30 -14.14 5.69
C PHE A 30 4.54 -12.97 6.32
N LEU A 31 3.77 -12.22 5.52
CA LEU A 31 2.96 -11.12 6.05
C LEU A 31 1.83 -11.64 6.93
N LEU A 32 1.16 -12.73 6.55
CA LEU A 32 0.11 -13.37 7.36
C LEU A 32 0.64 -13.89 8.69
N LEU A 33 1.82 -14.53 8.68
CA LEU A 33 2.50 -14.96 9.90
C LEU A 33 2.82 -13.75 10.80
N GLY A 34 3.37 -12.67 10.20
CA GLY A 34 3.65 -11.43 10.92
C GLY A 34 2.40 -10.80 11.53
N ILE A 35 1.28 -10.77 10.80
CA ILE A 35 -0.01 -10.30 11.33
C ILE A 35 -0.44 -11.15 12.52
N TYR A 36 -0.38 -12.46 12.40
CA TYR A 36 -0.74 -13.35 13.50
C TYR A 36 0.09 -13.07 14.77
N VAL A 37 1.41 -13.01 14.65
CA VAL A 37 2.28 -12.75 15.79
C VAL A 37 2.04 -11.35 16.37
N LEU A 38 2.04 -10.33 15.54
CA LEU A 38 2.02 -8.93 15.99
C LEU A 38 0.63 -8.41 16.36
N TYR A 39 -0.44 -8.99 15.82
CA TYR A 39 -1.80 -8.53 16.09
C TYR A 39 -2.56 -9.42 17.07
N VAL A 40 -2.33 -10.76 17.04
CA VAL A 40 -3.02 -11.72 17.90
C VAL A 40 -2.19 -12.09 19.12
N ARG A 41 -0.85 -12.26 18.96
CA ARG A 41 0.09 -12.68 20.01
C ARG A 41 1.02 -11.55 20.43
N THR A 42 0.49 -10.33 20.55
CA THR A 42 1.22 -9.06 20.78
C THR A 42 2.15 -9.10 22.00
N ASP A 43 1.77 -9.81 23.03
CA ASP A 43 2.47 -10.01 24.31
C ASP A 43 3.59 -11.08 24.25
N HIS A 44 3.69 -11.80 23.14
CA HIS A 44 4.70 -12.86 22.94
C HIS A 44 5.77 -12.49 21.91
N THR A 45 5.97 -11.19 21.63
CA THR A 45 6.93 -10.75 20.59
C THR A 45 8.36 -11.16 20.91
N ARG A 46 8.74 -11.26 22.19
CA ARG A 46 10.07 -11.74 22.59
C ARG A 46 10.33 -13.18 22.16
N GLN A 47 9.30 -14.04 22.13
CA GLN A 47 9.44 -15.46 21.76
C GLN A 47 9.19 -15.69 20.26
N LEU A 48 8.25 -14.95 19.68
CA LEU A 48 7.68 -15.23 18.36
C LEU A 48 8.08 -14.24 17.27
N TRP A 49 8.86 -13.18 17.63
CA TRP A 49 9.25 -12.14 16.69
C TRP A 49 10.77 -11.96 16.63
N ALA A 50 11.23 -11.18 15.65
CA ALA A 50 12.67 -10.94 15.43
C ALA A 50 13.33 -10.09 16.53
N TRP A 51 12.55 -9.27 17.27
CA TRP A 51 12.98 -8.51 18.46
C TRP A 51 11.82 -8.31 19.41
N GLU A 52 12.09 -7.95 20.66
CA GLU A 52 11.07 -7.65 21.66
C GLU A 52 10.42 -6.28 21.37
N ILE A 53 9.11 -6.26 21.12
CA ILE A 53 8.33 -5.04 20.97
C ILE A 53 7.57 -4.76 22.26
N ARG A 54 8.06 -3.80 23.06
CA ARG A 54 7.52 -3.52 24.38
C ARG A 54 6.15 -2.84 24.36
N SER A 55 5.90 -1.96 23.37
CA SER A 55 4.63 -1.28 23.23
C SER A 55 3.69 -2.09 22.35
N PRO A 56 2.52 -2.55 22.86
CA PRO A 56 1.52 -3.26 22.05
C PRO A 56 1.08 -2.46 20.83
N MET A 57 0.89 -1.13 20.95
CA MET A 57 0.49 -0.30 19.80
C MET A 57 1.54 -0.29 18.70
N SER A 58 2.84 -0.33 19.04
CA SER A 58 3.91 -0.43 18.03
C SER A 58 3.85 -1.75 17.26
N ALA A 59 3.54 -2.87 17.92
CA ALA A 59 3.33 -4.15 17.27
C ALA A 59 2.11 -4.11 16.35
N LEU A 60 0.99 -3.55 16.82
CA LEU A 60 -0.24 -3.41 16.02
C LEU A 60 -0.06 -2.49 14.81
N MET A 61 0.75 -1.43 14.92
CA MET A 61 1.11 -0.56 13.79
C MET A 61 1.84 -1.34 12.69
N LEU A 62 2.85 -2.13 13.07
CA LEU A 62 3.59 -2.95 12.10
C LEU A 62 2.69 -4.04 11.49
N ALA A 63 1.85 -4.69 12.30
CA ALA A 63 0.86 -5.66 11.82
C ALA A 63 -0.13 -5.05 10.83
N SER A 64 -0.56 -3.81 11.06
CA SER A 64 -1.49 -3.09 10.17
C SER A 64 -0.83 -2.79 8.81
N ALA A 65 0.45 -2.41 8.80
CA ALA A 65 1.22 -2.26 7.57
C ALA A 65 1.38 -3.60 6.83
N TYR A 66 1.59 -4.70 7.55
CA TYR A 66 1.63 -6.04 6.98
C TYR A 66 0.29 -6.48 6.41
N ALA A 67 -0.81 -6.15 7.06
CA ALA A 67 -2.15 -6.44 6.54
C ALA A 67 -2.45 -5.69 5.24
N ALA A 68 -2.06 -4.41 5.15
CA ALA A 68 -2.10 -3.68 3.89
C ALA A 68 -1.25 -4.34 2.81
N GLY A 69 -0.04 -4.76 3.16
CA GLY A 69 0.86 -5.49 2.27
C GLY A 69 0.28 -6.83 1.83
N ALA A 70 -0.29 -7.62 2.75
CA ALA A 70 -0.93 -8.89 2.44
C ALA A 70 -2.12 -8.71 1.48
N TYR A 71 -2.95 -7.70 1.71
CA TYR A 71 -4.01 -7.33 0.78
C TYR A 71 -3.46 -6.96 -0.59
N TYR A 72 -2.49 -6.03 -0.64
CA TYR A 72 -1.87 -5.58 -1.88
C TYR A 72 -1.25 -6.73 -2.68
N PHE A 73 -0.43 -7.57 -2.05
CA PHE A 73 0.23 -8.68 -2.74
C PHE A 73 -0.76 -9.77 -3.16
N SER A 74 -1.81 -10.06 -2.37
CA SER A 74 -2.88 -10.95 -2.78
C SER A 74 -3.59 -10.44 -4.04
N ARG A 75 -3.86 -9.13 -4.12
CA ARG A 75 -4.40 -8.50 -5.34
C ARG A 75 -3.41 -8.58 -6.51
N ALA A 76 -2.11 -8.44 -6.25
CA ALA A 76 -1.06 -8.51 -7.27
C ALA A 76 -0.93 -9.91 -7.88
N VAL A 77 -1.14 -10.99 -7.11
CA VAL A 77 -1.16 -12.38 -7.61
C VAL A 77 -2.21 -12.55 -8.71
N PHE A 78 -3.39 -11.95 -8.53
CA PHE A 78 -4.51 -12.08 -9.46
C PHE A 78 -4.61 -10.92 -10.46
N ALA A 79 -3.75 -9.92 -10.38
CA ALA A 79 -3.78 -8.77 -11.28
C ALA A 79 -3.49 -9.18 -12.72
N ARG A 80 -4.34 -8.74 -13.65
CA ARG A 80 -4.15 -8.96 -15.09
C ARG A 80 -3.38 -7.82 -15.75
N ARG A 81 -3.55 -6.59 -15.25
CA ARG A 81 -2.96 -5.37 -15.78
C ARG A 81 -1.89 -4.82 -14.83
N TRP A 82 -0.74 -4.46 -15.40
CA TRP A 82 0.38 -3.95 -14.62
C TRP A 82 0.07 -2.62 -13.94
N HIS A 83 -0.59 -1.70 -14.64
CA HIS A 83 -0.86 -0.37 -14.07
C HIS A 83 -1.73 -0.42 -12.79
N HIS A 84 -2.52 -1.49 -12.56
CA HIS A 84 -3.30 -1.66 -11.32
C HIS A 84 -2.43 -1.83 -10.08
N ILE A 85 -1.19 -2.34 -10.24
CA ILE A 85 -0.30 -2.67 -9.12
C ILE A 85 1.06 -1.96 -9.19
N GLY A 86 1.49 -1.54 -10.37
CA GLY A 86 2.86 -1.05 -10.59
C GLY A 86 3.26 0.11 -9.67
N ARG A 87 2.33 1.02 -9.34
CA ARG A 87 2.59 2.16 -8.45
C ARG A 87 2.80 1.76 -6.99
N GLY A 88 2.23 0.65 -6.53
CA GLY A 88 2.37 0.16 -5.16
C GLY A 88 3.71 -0.52 -4.89
N LEU A 89 4.43 -0.98 -5.91
CA LEU A 89 5.76 -1.61 -5.70
C LEU A 89 6.84 -0.61 -5.26
N LEU A 90 6.74 0.67 -5.65
CA LEU A 90 7.72 1.69 -5.24
C LEU A 90 7.71 1.95 -3.71
N PRO A 91 6.54 2.19 -3.06
CA PRO A 91 6.49 2.28 -1.60
C PRO A 91 6.92 0.98 -0.91
N VAL A 92 6.57 -0.19 -1.45
CA VAL A 92 7.05 -1.48 -0.91
C VAL A 92 8.56 -1.58 -0.99
N LEU A 93 9.17 -1.20 -2.11
CA LEU A 93 10.63 -1.17 -2.27
C LEU A 93 11.29 -0.26 -1.23
N ALA A 94 10.77 0.96 -1.07
CA ALA A 94 11.29 1.91 -0.06
C ALA A 94 11.16 1.33 1.36
N PHE A 95 10.01 0.75 1.69
CA PHE A 95 9.77 0.10 2.98
C PHE A 95 10.76 -1.03 3.24
N ALA A 96 10.90 -1.97 2.31
CA ALA A 96 11.76 -3.13 2.48
C ALA A 96 13.25 -2.73 2.58
N ALA A 97 13.71 -1.77 1.76
CA ALA A 97 15.07 -1.27 1.80
C ALA A 97 15.39 -0.55 3.13
N LEU A 98 14.46 0.28 3.62
CA LEU A 98 14.64 0.97 4.89
C LEU A 98 14.53 0.01 6.08
N MET A 99 13.67 -1.00 6.05
CA MET A 99 13.64 -2.04 7.08
C MET A 99 14.95 -2.84 7.12
N CYS A 100 15.54 -3.15 5.95
CA CYS A 100 16.89 -3.72 5.88
C CYS A 100 17.92 -2.81 6.56
N ALA A 101 17.93 -1.51 6.24
CA ALA A 101 18.84 -0.54 6.84
C ALA A 101 18.65 -0.43 8.36
N VAL A 102 17.41 -0.35 8.84
CA VAL A 102 17.07 -0.32 10.28
C VAL A 102 17.54 -1.60 10.98
N THR A 103 17.41 -2.76 10.33
CA THR A 103 17.92 -4.04 10.86
C THR A 103 19.45 -4.01 11.04
N ILE A 104 20.17 -3.50 10.05
CA ILE A 104 21.64 -3.37 10.13
C ILE A 104 22.05 -2.40 11.25
N VAL A 105 21.41 -1.22 11.33
CA VAL A 105 21.71 -0.21 12.36
C VAL A 105 21.45 -0.70 13.77
N HIS A 106 20.43 -1.55 13.94
CA HIS A 106 20.02 -2.07 15.25
C HIS A 106 20.35 -3.55 15.45
N TRP A 107 21.31 -4.09 14.70
CA TRP A 107 21.67 -5.50 14.69
C TRP A 107 21.75 -6.15 16.08
N PRO A 108 22.40 -5.55 17.11
CA PRO A 108 22.52 -6.16 18.43
C PRO A 108 21.20 -6.28 19.21
N LEU A 109 20.12 -5.61 18.77
CA LEU A 109 18.82 -5.68 19.45
C LEU A 109 17.95 -6.82 18.94
N PHE A 110 18.36 -7.51 17.87
CA PHE A 110 17.63 -8.64 17.32
C PHE A 110 17.98 -9.95 18.02
N LEU A 111 17.01 -10.86 18.07
CA LEU A 111 17.10 -12.16 18.73
C LEU A 111 17.64 -13.20 17.72
N HIS A 112 18.94 -13.21 17.53
CA HIS A 112 19.62 -13.98 16.46
C HIS A 112 19.37 -15.49 16.55
N ASP A 113 19.19 -16.05 17.75
CA ASP A 113 18.91 -17.47 17.96
C ASP A 113 17.44 -17.85 17.67
N ASN A 114 16.60 -16.87 17.30
CA ASN A 114 15.19 -17.08 17.02
C ASN A 114 14.95 -17.28 15.51
N ILE A 115 14.20 -18.33 15.14
CA ILE A 115 13.79 -18.58 13.75
C ILE A 115 13.07 -17.37 13.15
N ALA A 116 12.33 -16.60 13.96
CA ALA A 116 11.66 -15.39 13.50
C ALA A 116 12.65 -14.33 13.00
N PHE A 117 13.83 -14.20 13.62
CA PHE A 117 14.88 -13.32 13.10
C PHE A 117 15.44 -13.83 11.77
N THR A 118 15.66 -15.12 11.63
CA THR A 118 16.15 -15.72 10.37
C THR A 118 15.16 -15.43 9.22
N LEU A 119 13.86 -15.63 9.46
CA LEU A 119 12.81 -15.33 8.48
C LEU A 119 12.74 -13.82 8.17
N TRP A 120 12.83 -12.98 9.19
CA TRP A 120 12.89 -11.53 9.07
C TRP A 120 14.08 -11.09 8.22
N ALA A 121 15.27 -11.56 8.55
CA ALA A 121 16.50 -11.22 7.82
C ALA A 121 16.40 -11.70 6.37
N ALA A 122 16.02 -12.96 6.13
CA ALA A 122 15.83 -13.48 4.78
C ALA A 122 14.86 -12.60 3.98
N LEU A 123 13.73 -12.20 4.56
CA LEU A 123 12.74 -11.35 3.89
C LEU A 123 13.35 -9.99 3.54
N TYR A 124 13.89 -9.26 4.51
CA TYR A 124 14.32 -7.86 4.30
C TYR A 124 15.66 -7.71 3.59
N PHE A 125 16.52 -8.73 3.55
CA PHE A 125 17.73 -8.70 2.74
C PHE A 125 17.48 -9.10 1.28
N THR A 126 16.43 -9.87 0.98
CA THR A 126 16.12 -10.31 -0.39
C THR A 126 15.04 -9.46 -1.07
N THR A 127 13.98 -9.09 -0.34
CA THR A 127 12.82 -8.39 -0.91
C THR A 127 13.17 -7.08 -1.63
N PRO A 128 14.06 -6.21 -1.15
CA PRO A 128 14.40 -4.98 -1.87
C PRO A 128 14.90 -5.25 -3.28
N VAL A 129 15.78 -6.24 -3.45
CA VAL A 129 16.35 -6.61 -4.75
C VAL A 129 15.29 -7.23 -5.65
N LEU A 130 14.50 -8.16 -5.12
CA LEU A 130 13.47 -8.87 -5.89
C LEU A 130 12.34 -7.93 -6.32
N VAL A 131 11.89 -7.04 -5.44
CA VAL A 131 10.84 -6.05 -5.77
C VAL A 131 11.38 -5.00 -6.76
N ALA A 132 12.63 -4.56 -6.61
CA ALA A 132 13.26 -3.66 -7.59
C ALA A 132 13.33 -4.32 -8.97
N ALA A 133 13.77 -5.57 -9.05
CA ALA A 133 13.83 -6.33 -10.28
C ALA A 133 12.43 -6.51 -10.92
N ALA A 134 11.43 -6.92 -10.12
CA ALA A 134 10.06 -7.06 -10.57
C ALA A 134 9.50 -5.74 -11.12
N TRP A 135 9.71 -4.63 -10.42
CA TRP A 135 9.29 -3.32 -10.88
C TRP A 135 10.03 -2.90 -12.16
N TRP A 136 11.35 -3.09 -12.22
CA TRP A 136 12.17 -2.70 -13.36
C TRP A 136 11.77 -3.43 -14.64
N VAL A 137 11.52 -4.71 -14.55
CA VAL A 137 11.13 -5.55 -15.71
C VAL A 137 9.71 -5.20 -16.18
N ASN A 138 8.76 -5.06 -15.25
CA ASN A 138 7.36 -4.81 -15.61
C ASN A 138 7.06 -3.33 -15.95
N ARG A 139 7.85 -2.35 -15.52
CA ARG A 139 7.54 -0.93 -15.72
C ARG A 139 7.35 -0.52 -17.20
N ARG A 140 7.94 -1.27 -18.12
CA ARG A 140 7.82 -1.07 -19.57
C ARG A 140 6.50 -1.56 -20.15
N GLU A 141 5.76 -2.36 -19.38
CA GLU A 141 4.44 -2.86 -19.76
C GLU A 141 3.33 -1.81 -19.58
N ASP A 142 3.57 -0.75 -18.78
CA ASP A 142 2.58 0.32 -18.60
C ASP A 142 2.40 1.11 -19.90
N THR A 143 1.24 0.93 -20.52
CA THR A 143 0.86 1.63 -21.75
C THR A 143 0.44 3.08 -21.53
N GLY A 144 0.27 3.51 -20.28
CA GLY A 144 -0.29 4.83 -19.94
C GLY A 144 -1.78 4.96 -20.21
N ARG A 145 -2.44 3.96 -20.79
CA ARG A 145 -3.87 3.99 -21.12
C ARG A 145 -4.73 3.73 -19.90
N PRO A 146 -5.82 4.48 -19.70
CA PRO A 146 -6.82 4.17 -18.68
C PRO A 146 -7.63 2.91 -19.03
N ASP A 147 -8.30 2.34 -18.04
CA ASP A 147 -9.34 1.33 -18.27
C ASP A 147 -10.54 1.98 -19.00
N GLU A 148 -11.37 1.18 -19.66
CA GLU A 148 -12.49 1.64 -20.50
C GLU A 148 -13.45 2.58 -19.74
N HIS A 149 -13.71 2.31 -18.46
CA HIS A 149 -14.57 3.13 -17.61
C HIS A 149 -13.80 3.74 -16.43
N ASP A 150 -12.52 4.07 -16.63
CA ASP A 150 -11.68 4.65 -15.58
C ASP A 150 -12.14 6.07 -15.21
N VAL A 151 -11.95 6.42 -13.96
CA VAL A 151 -12.24 7.76 -13.45
C VAL A 151 -10.93 8.53 -13.30
N ALA A 152 -10.88 9.73 -13.84
CA ALA A 152 -9.68 10.56 -13.72
C ALA A 152 -9.60 11.21 -12.34
N VAL A 153 -8.46 11.02 -11.65
CA VAL A 153 -8.17 11.69 -10.38
C VAL A 153 -7.93 13.19 -10.64
N PRO A 154 -8.69 14.09 -10.00
CA PRO A 154 -8.56 15.54 -10.24
C PRO A 154 -7.15 16.06 -9.94
N ASP A 155 -6.67 17.01 -10.75
CA ASP A 155 -5.34 17.60 -10.59
C ASP A 155 -5.11 18.24 -9.22
N ARG A 156 -6.16 18.84 -8.63
CA ARG A 156 -6.09 19.40 -7.27
C ARG A 156 -5.77 18.32 -6.24
N VAL A 157 -6.45 17.18 -6.33
CA VAL A 157 -6.21 16.04 -5.42
C VAL A 157 -4.78 15.53 -5.59
N ARG A 158 -4.30 15.37 -6.83
CA ARG A 158 -2.92 14.93 -7.10
C ARG A 158 -1.88 15.91 -6.55
N ARG A 159 -2.08 17.21 -6.71
CA ARG A 159 -1.17 18.24 -6.16
C ARG A 159 -1.15 18.26 -4.64
N ILE A 160 -2.33 18.17 -3.99
CA ILE A 160 -2.43 18.10 -2.54
C ILE A 160 -1.74 16.83 -2.01
N SER A 161 -2.05 15.66 -2.58
CA SER A 161 -1.40 14.39 -2.22
C SER A 161 0.11 14.46 -2.36
N ARG A 162 0.63 15.09 -3.43
CA ARG A 162 2.06 15.29 -3.61
C ARG A 162 2.67 16.18 -2.54
N GLY A 163 2.02 17.28 -2.20
CA GLY A 163 2.47 18.20 -1.15
C GLY A 163 2.52 17.52 0.21
N ILE A 164 1.43 16.86 0.61
CA ILE A 164 1.37 16.08 1.87
C ILE A 164 2.44 15.00 1.87
N GLY A 165 2.56 14.23 0.78
CA GLY A 165 3.56 13.17 0.67
C GLY A 165 5.00 13.68 0.79
N LEU A 166 5.35 14.80 0.15
CA LEU A 166 6.69 15.36 0.24
C LEU A 166 7.00 15.89 1.64
N VAL A 167 6.09 16.63 2.26
CA VAL A 167 6.25 17.11 3.65
C VAL A 167 6.39 15.92 4.60
N GLY A 168 5.53 14.91 4.46
CA GLY A 168 5.59 13.70 5.27
C GLY A 168 6.89 12.90 5.06
N LEU A 169 7.43 12.84 3.83
CA LEU A 169 8.74 12.21 3.58
C LEU A 169 9.88 12.94 4.28
N VAL A 170 9.88 14.27 4.23
CA VAL A 170 10.91 15.07 4.92
C VAL A 170 10.81 14.85 6.43
N THR A 171 9.62 14.97 7.00
CA THR A 171 9.40 14.79 8.44
C THR A 171 9.75 13.38 8.90
N ALA A 172 9.24 12.35 8.24
CA ALA A 172 9.53 10.97 8.60
C ALA A 172 11.00 10.61 8.37
N GLY A 173 11.63 11.15 7.32
CA GLY A 173 13.07 10.96 7.04
C GLY A 173 13.95 11.59 8.11
N LEU A 174 13.67 12.81 8.54
CA LEU A 174 14.37 13.48 9.64
C LEU A 174 14.19 12.70 10.95
N SER A 175 12.97 12.26 11.26
CA SER A 175 12.70 11.44 12.45
C SER A 175 13.36 10.06 12.40
N LEU A 176 13.54 9.48 11.21
CA LEU A 176 14.28 8.23 11.03
C LEU A 176 15.75 8.41 11.40
N LEU A 177 16.35 9.52 10.99
CA LEU A 177 17.75 9.84 11.28
C LEU A 177 17.94 10.26 12.76
N PHE A 178 17.04 11.11 13.26
CA PHE A 178 17.07 11.70 14.60
C PHE A 178 15.80 11.34 15.38
N PRO A 179 15.69 10.11 15.94
CA PRO A 179 14.44 9.63 16.55
C PRO A 179 14.14 10.23 17.93
N GLY A 180 15.09 10.89 18.59
CA GLY A 180 14.91 11.45 19.94
C GLY A 180 13.67 12.33 20.08
N PRO A 181 13.53 13.42 19.31
CA PRO A 181 12.36 14.30 19.39
C PRO A 181 11.03 13.58 19.15
N LEU A 182 11.03 12.57 18.25
CA LEU A 182 9.84 11.75 18.02
C LEU A 182 9.51 10.90 19.25
N ILE A 183 10.51 10.27 19.88
CA ILE A 183 10.32 9.43 21.07
C ILE A 183 9.74 10.24 22.21
N ASP A 184 10.28 11.43 22.45
CA ASP A 184 9.88 12.30 23.56
C ASP A 184 8.46 12.86 23.39
N ALA A 185 8.02 13.11 22.16
CA ALA A 185 6.74 13.74 21.86
C ALA A 185 5.64 12.74 21.43
N TRP A 186 5.93 11.43 21.31
CA TRP A 186 5.00 10.50 20.69
C TRP A 186 3.79 10.13 21.58
N ALA A 187 2.76 9.59 20.95
CA ALA A 187 1.49 9.25 21.57
C ALA A 187 1.54 8.04 22.55
N TRP A 188 2.57 7.21 22.46
CA TRP A 188 2.85 6.08 23.36
C TRP A 188 4.35 5.83 23.47
N PRO A 189 4.83 5.11 24.49
CA PRO A 189 6.27 4.89 24.67
C PRO A 189 6.91 4.17 23.49
N LEU A 190 8.02 4.71 22.98
CA LEU A 190 8.81 4.16 21.88
C LEU A 190 10.24 3.85 22.34
N THR A 191 10.82 2.80 21.77
CA THR A 191 12.27 2.56 21.79
C THR A 191 12.90 3.15 20.50
N PRO A 192 14.22 3.40 20.45
CA PRO A 192 14.87 3.88 19.23
C PRO A 192 14.63 3.00 18.00
N LEU A 193 14.59 1.67 18.18
CA LEU A 193 14.29 0.73 17.10
C LEU A 193 12.82 0.88 16.63
N THR A 194 11.87 0.85 17.57
CA THR A 194 10.43 0.95 17.20
C THR A 194 10.08 2.31 16.63
N ALA A 195 10.73 3.40 17.09
CA ALA A 195 10.57 4.72 16.50
C ALA A 195 10.99 4.74 15.02
N ARG A 196 12.15 4.15 14.70
CA ARG A 196 12.61 4.05 13.30
C ARG A 196 11.71 3.15 12.46
N VAL A 197 11.24 2.02 12.98
CA VAL A 197 10.25 1.17 12.29
C VAL A 197 8.97 1.96 11.99
N LEU A 198 8.48 2.75 12.95
CA LEU A 198 7.32 3.62 12.76
C LEU A 198 7.57 4.67 11.66
N CYS A 199 8.75 5.31 11.65
CA CYS A 199 9.14 6.23 10.58
C CYS A 199 9.14 5.54 9.20
N VAL A 200 9.63 4.30 9.11
CA VAL A 200 9.60 3.53 7.86
C VAL A 200 8.17 3.26 7.39
N ILE A 201 7.24 2.98 8.31
CA ILE A 201 5.81 2.85 7.98
C ILE A 201 5.25 4.18 7.44
N PHE A 202 5.57 5.31 8.05
CA PHE A 202 5.14 6.62 7.53
C PHE A 202 5.78 6.93 6.17
N ILE A 203 7.05 6.59 5.96
CA ILE A 203 7.70 6.74 4.65
C ILE A 203 6.97 5.91 3.58
N LEU A 204 6.59 4.66 3.88
CA LEU A 204 5.79 3.82 2.98
C LEU A 204 4.54 4.56 2.48
N PHE A 205 3.74 5.14 3.39
CA PHE A 205 2.51 5.85 3.04
C PHE A 205 2.79 7.13 2.26
N ASN A 206 3.84 7.87 2.60
CA ASN A 206 4.18 9.12 1.93
C ASN A 206 4.79 8.90 0.54
N VAL A 207 5.61 7.85 0.34
CA VAL A 207 6.08 7.43 -1.00
C VAL A 207 4.89 7.06 -1.88
N TYR A 208 3.88 6.38 -1.31
CA TYR A 208 2.65 6.05 -2.01
C TYR A 208 1.91 7.32 -2.48
N LEU A 209 1.71 8.33 -1.61
CA LEU A 209 1.06 9.60 -1.98
C LEU A 209 1.79 10.31 -3.12
N VAL A 210 3.13 10.34 -3.09
CA VAL A 210 3.94 10.92 -4.17
C VAL A 210 3.84 10.09 -5.45
N ALA A 211 3.86 8.77 -5.37
CA ALA A 211 3.74 7.89 -6.54
C ALA A 211 2.37 8.05 -7.21
N LEU A 212 1.29 8.09 -6.44
CA LEU A 212 -0.07 8.34 -6.92
C LEU A 212 -0.24 9.69 -7.59
N SER A 213 0.37 10.73 -7.04
CA SER A 213 0.25 12.08 -7.60
C SER A 213 0.74 12.21 -9.04
N ARG A 214 1.50 11.23 -9.52
CA ARG A 214 2.04 11.18 -10.88
C ARG A 214 1.15 10.44 -11.87
N ASP A 215 0.04 9.88 -11.41
CA ASP A 215 -0.90 9.13 -12.24
C ASP A 215 -2.31 9.70 -12.11
N ALA A 216 -2.98 9.91 -13.23
CA ALA A 216 -4.35 10.42 -13.22
C ALA A 216 -5.40 9.28 -13.21
N ARG A 217 -4.98 8.04 -13.42
CA ARG A 217 -5.87 6.87 -13.49
C ARG A 217 -6.26 6.40 -12.10
N TRP A 218 -7.56 6.36 -11.82
CA TRP A 218 -8.04 5.77 -10.57
C TRP A 218 -7.74 4.27 -10.48
N SER A 219 -7.79 3.56 -11.61
CA SER A 219 -7.43 2.14 -11.70
C SER A 219 -6.03 1.85 -11.16
N ALA A 220 -5.07 2.75 -11.37
CA ALA A 220 -3.71 2.64 -10.83
C ALA A 220 -3.63 2.94 -9.31
N ALA A 221 -4.62 3.65 -8.76
CA ALA A 221 -4.69 4.03 -7.35
C ALA A 221 -5.46 3.01 -6.49
N ARG A 222 -6.50 2.42 -7.05
CA ARG A 222 -7.55 1.71 -6.33
C ARG A 222 -7.02 0.64 -5.35
N VAL A 223 -6.19 -0.29 -5.83
CA VAL A 223 -5.67 -1.40 -5.01
C VAL A 223 -4.91 -0.89 -3.79
N ASN A 224 -4.17 0.19 -3.96
CA ASN A 224 -3.38 0.78 -2.88
C ASN A 224 -4.28 1.53 -1.88
N VAL A 225 -5.34 2.22 -2.33
CA VAL A 225 -6.32 2.85 -1.44
C VAL A 225 -7.06 1.78 -0.64
N GLU A 226 -7.48 0.68 -1.27
CA GLU A 226 -8.08 -0.47 -0.60
C GLU A 226 -7.14 -1.06 0.47
N SER A 227 -5.85 -1.22 0.14
CA SER A 227 -4.82 -1.67 1.10
C SER A 227 -4.66 -0.72 2.28
N LEU A 228 -4.69 0.59 2.03
CA LEU A 228 -4.59 1.60 3.08
C LEU A 228 -5.81 1.59 3.99
N VAL A 229 -7.03 1.39 3.45
CA VAL A 229 -8.24 1.20 4.27
C VAL A 229 -8.08 0.02 5.23
N VAL A 230 -7.53 -1.11 4.76
CA VAL A 230 -7.25 -2.27 5.63
C VAL A 230 -6.32 -1.89 6.77
N ALA A 231 -5.21 -1.19 6.49
CA ALA A 231 -4.30 -0.73 7.53
C ALA A 231 -4.99 0.20 8.52
N LEU A 232 -5.70 1.23 8.03
CA LEU A 232 -6.31 2.26 8.86
C LEU A 232 -7.42 1.70 9.77
N VAL A 233 -8.23 0.76 9.28
CA VAL A 233 -9.22 0.05 10.09
C VAL A 233 -8.54 -0.72 11.22
N LEU A 234 -7.47 -1.46 10.92
CA LEU A 234 -6.73 -2.19 11.95
C LEU A 234 -6.02 -1.26 12.94
N ILE A 235 -5.51 -0.11 12.49
CA ILE A 235 -4.94 0.90 13.38
C ILE A 235 -6.01 1.44 14.33
N VAL A 236 -7.23 1.78 13.85
CA VAL A 236 -8.34 2.23 14.71
C VAL A 236 -8.70 1.16 15.73
N VAL A 237 -8.84 -0.10 15.32
CA VAL A 237 -9.06 -1.22 16.26
C VAL A 237 -7.89 -1.34 17.24
N GLY A 238 -6.65 -1.14 16.78
CA GLY A 238 -5.45 -1.14 17.60
C GLY A 238 -5.49 -0.06 18.68
N VAL A 239 -5.87 1.18 18.35
CA VAL A 239 -6.03 2.29 19.31
C VAL A 239 -7.04 1.92 20.38
N VAL A 240 -8.20 1.36 20.00
CA VAL A 240 -9.23 0.93 20.97
C VAL A 240 -8.71 -0.16 21.89
N ARG A 241 -8.00 -1.16 21.36
CA ARG A 241 -7.43 -2.28 22.13
C ARG A 241 -6.33 -1.86 23.11
N THR A 242 -5.56 -0.83 22.76
CA THR A 242 -4.38 -0.40 23.53
C THR A 242 -4.51 1.00 24.09
N ARG A 243 -5.74 1.50 24.23
CA ARG A 243 -6.06 2.87 24.69
C ARG A 243 -5.36 3.27 25.99
N GLU A 244 -5.12 2.30 26.87
CA GLU A 244 -4.47 2.52 28.18
C GLU A 244 -2.97 2.80 28.05
N THR A 245 -2.35 2.46 26.92
CA THR A 245 -0.93 2.73 26.66
C THR A 245 -0.68 4.12 26.07
N PHE A 246 -1.74 4.84 25.69
CA PHE A 246 -1.64 6.17 25.09
C PHE A 246 -1.45 7.26 26.15
N ILE A 247 -0.62 8.25 25.83
CA ILE A 247 -0.38 9.44 26.64
C ILE A 247 -1.43 10.51 26.25
N TRP A 248 -2.66 10.34 26.72
CA TRP A 248 -3.80 11.21 26.36
C TRP A 248 -3.67 12.63 26.86
N SER A 249 -2.81 12.90 27.84
CA SER A 249 -2.52 14.25 28.33
C SER A 249 -1.77 15.13 27.33
N GLY A 250 -1.10 14.51 26.33
CA GLY A 250 -0.36 15.20 25.29
C GLY A 250 -1.15 15.34 23.97
N PRO A 251 -0.78 16.32 23.12
CA PRO A 251 -1.45 16.54 21.84
C PRO A 251 -1.21 15.40 20.82
N ALA A 252 -0.11 14.67 20.95
CA ALA A 252 0.30 13.67 19.95
C ALA A 252 -0.71 12.53 19.82
N ALA A 253 -1.31 12.06 20.93
CA ALA A 253 -2.33 11.01 20.90
C ALA A 253 -3.58 11.44 20.10
N TRP A 254 -4.03 12.67 20.32
CA TRP A 254 -5.17 13.23 19.62
C TRP A 254 -4.87 13.52 18.15
N LEU A 255 -3.71 14.10 17.85
CA LEU A 255 -3.27 14.34 16.46
C LEU A 255 -3.14 13.02 15.67
N PHE A 256 -2.60 11.97 16.30
CA PHE A 256 -2.53 10.65 15.72
C PHE A 256 -3.92 10.09 15.41
N LEU A 257 -4.82 10.09 16.39
CA LEU A 257 -6.18 9.58 16.24
C LEU A 257 -6.95 10.33 15.16
N VAL A 258 -6.94 11.67 15.22
CA VAL A 258 -7.60 12.52 14.21
C VAL A 258 -7.02 12.29 12.83
N GLY A 259 -5.69 12.19 12.71
CA GLY A 259 -5.01 11.91 11.45
C GLY A 259 -5.41 10.57 10.83
N VAL A 260 -5.46 9.51 11.66
CA VAL A 260 -5.88 8.17 11.23
C VAL A 260 -7.35 8.15 10.76
N VAL A 261 -8.25 8.76 11.55
CA VAL A 261 -9.69 8.82 11.21
C VAL A 261 -9.90 9.67 9.94
N ALA A 262 -9.24 10.82 9.84
CA ALA A 262 -9.32 11.67 8.64
C ALA A 262 -8.83 10.93 7.39
N ALA A 263 -7.69 10.23 7.48
CA ALA A 263 -7.17 9.41 6.38
C ALA A 263 -8.16 8.30 5.98
N LEU A 264 -8.77 7.62 6.94
CA LEU A 264 -9.78 6.59 6.69
C LEU A 264 -11.01 7.17 5.95
N VAL A 265 -11.52 8.30 6.43
CA VAL A 265 -12.66 9.00 5.79
C VAL A 265 -12.32 9.40 4.35
N VAL A 266 -11.13 9.96 4.12
CA VAL A 266 -10.67 10.34 2.77
C VAL A 266 -10.56 9.10 1.85
N CYS A 267 -9.99 8.00 2.34
CA CYS A 267 -9.88 6.76 1.56
C CYS A 267 -11.25 6.17 1.21
N LEU A 268 -12.15 6.06 2.18
CA LEU A 268 -13.52 5.55 1.96
C LEU A 268 -14.30 6.48 1.02
N GLY A 269 -14.20 7.79 1.24
CA GLY A 269 -14.82 8.80 0.36
C GLY A 269 -14.32 8.71 -1.08
N SER A 270 -13.01 8.47 -1.28
CA SER A 270 -12.43 8.31 -2.62
C SER A 270 -12.91 7.04 -3.33
N LEU A 271 -13.04 5.93 -2.60
CA LEU A 271 -13.60 4.68 -3.13
C LEU A 271 -15.06 4.84 -3.54
N TRP A 272 -15.86 5.49 -2.69
CA TRP A 272 -17.26 5.76 -2.96
C TRP A 272 -17.46 6.70 -4.15
N TRP A 273 -16.69 7.81 -4.20
CA TRP A 273 -16.72 8.75 -5.32
C TRP A 273 -16.39 8.08 -6.66
N ALA A 274 -15.33 7.27 -6.70
CA ALA A 274 -14.94 6.56 -7.90
C ALA A 274 -15.94 5.47 -8.32
N GLY A 275 -16.61 4.82 -7.35
CA GLY A 275 -17.70 3.88 -7.61
C GLY A 275 -18.87 4.55 -8.32
N ARG A 276 -19.28 5.73 -7.84
CA ARG A 276 -20.35 6.52 -8.50
C ARG A 276 -19.98 6.98 -9.91
N GLY A 277 -18.76 7.44 -10.10
CA GLY A 277 -18.29 7.88 -11.41
C GLY A 277 -18.31 6.77 -12.47
N ARG A 278 -18.09 5.52 -12.08
CA ARG A 278 -18.23 4.34 -12.94
C ARG A 278 -19.69 4.05 -13.25
N ALA A 279 -20.55 3.99 -12.24
CA ALA A 279 -21.97 3.70 -12.41
C ALA A 279 -22.66 4.69 -13.38
N ILE A 280 -22.30 5.97 -13.34
CA ILE A 280 -22.83 6.97 -14.27
C ILE A 280 -22.35 6.71 -15.71
N ARG A 281 -21.11 6.27 -15.91
CA ARG A 281 -20.56 5.98 -17.26
C ARG A 281 -21.06 4.64 -17.84
N GLU A 282 -21.44 3.70 -16.99
CA GLU A 282 -21.99 2.40 -17.39
C GLU A 282 -23.52 2.48 -17.64
N SER A 283 -24.17 3.56 -17.23
CA SER A 283 -25.59 3.76 -17.50
C SER A 283 -25.79 3.99 -19.00
N PRO A 284 -26.68 3.23 -19.68
CA PRO A 284 -26.95 3.41 -21.10
C PRO A 284 -27.44 4.84 -21.35
N THR A 285 -26.91 5.45 -22.41
CA THR A 285 -27.36 6.78 -22.82
C THR A 285 -28.85 6.75 -23.19
N PRO A 286 -29.58 7.85 -23.04
CA PRO A 286 -30.99 7.92 -23.45
C PRO A 286 -31.22 7.42 -24.89
N ASP A 287 -30.26 7.67 -25.78
CA ASP A 287 -30.27 7.25 -27.18
C ASP A 287 -30.09 5.72 -27.34
N GLU A 288 -29.25 5.09 -26.51
CA GLU A 288 -29.09 3.62 -26.50
C GLU A 288 -30.30 2.92 -25.91
N THR A 289 -30.91 3.49 -24.88
CA THR A 289 -32.18 2.98 -24.29
C THR A 289 -33.33 3.02 -25.30
N GLU A 290 -33.40 4.11 -26.08
CA GLU A 290 -34.39 4.26 -27.15
C GLU A 290 -34.14 3.25 -28.28
N LYS A 291 -32.90 3.04 -28.71
CA LYS A 291 -32.54 2.03 -29.73
C LYS A 291 -32.90 0.62 -29.32
N VAL A 292 -32.60 0.24 -28.06
CA VAL A 292 -32.97 -1.08 -27.52
C VAL A 292 -34.48 -1.24 -27.48
N ARG A 293 -35.23 -0.19 -27.12
CA ARG A 293 -36.71 -0.20 -27.10
C ARG A 293 -37.31 -0.35 -28.50
N VAL A 294 -36.74 0.34 -29.49
CA VAL A 294 -37.19 0.25 -30.89
C VAL A 294 -36.89 -1.11 -31.50
N ILE A 295 -35.72 -1.72 -31.19
CA ILE A 295 -35.37 -3.06 -31.67
C ILE A 295 -36.28 -4.12 -31.02
N GLY A 296 -36.53 -3.99 -29.71
CA GLY A 296 -37.45 -4.89 -28.99
C GLY A 296 -38.89 -4.80 -29.51
N ALA A 297 -39.37 -3.62 -29.86
CA ALA A 297 -40.69 -3.43 -30.46
C ALA A 297 -40.82 -4.02 -31.89
N ARG A 298 -39.73 -3.97 -32.68
CA ARG A 298 -39.70 -4.59 -34.02
C ARG A 298 -39.66 -6.11 -33.98
N SER A 299 -39.02 -6.72 -32.99
CA SER A 299 -38.94 -8.17 -32.87
C SER A 299 -40.28 -8.78 -32.37
N SER A 300 -41.08 -8.05 -31.61
CA SER A 300 -42.41 -8.48 -31.16
C SER A 300 -43.50 -8.29 -32.21
N GLY A 301 -43.28 -7.46 -33.24
CA GLY A 301 -44.24 -7.24 -34.33
C GLY A 301 -44.11 -8.19 -35.52
N ILE A 302 -43.13 -9.12 -35.52
CA ILE A 302 -42.93 -10.11 -36.61
C ILE A 302 -43.53 -11.48 -36.23
N ALA A 303 -44.07 -11.62 -35.00
CA ALA A 303 -44.64 -12.88 -34.49
C ALA A 303 -46.18 -12.90 -34.42
N SER A 304 -46.85 -12.03 -35.19
CA SER A 304 -48.31 -12.01 -35.34
C SER A 304 -48.75 -12.32 -36.76
#